data_661ab688670287b3ec9cd7a72b24de80
#
_entry.id   661ab688670287b3ec9cd7a72b24de80
#
_cell.length_a   1.000
_cell.length_b   1.000
_cell.length_c   1.000
_cell.angle_alpha   90.00
_cell.angle_beta   90.00
_cell.angle_gamma   90.00
#
_symmetry.space_group_name_H-M   'P 1'
#
loop_
_entity.id
_entity.type
_entity.pdbx_description
1 polymer ?
#
loop_
_entity_poly.entity_id
_entity_poly.type
_entity_poly.pdbx_seq_one_letter_code
_entity_poly.pdbx_strand_id
1 'polypeptide(L)'
;MDKRIMRTQAKAEKALFELMQEQDFSEISITDIANQAKISRMAFYRNYNSKEDILNKFIQKEYATFVDDITTHHFKELEQLLEVYFDYFKNNPAVLSAIVSASIEGFALRKQSDYLLDFFKTRIKNQQPAPIEIAYYSGAIFASLLYWRENDYQYSAAELAEHLAEKIKNDLLQTGEKIF
;
A
#
# COMPACT_ATOMS: atom_id res chain seq x y z
N MET A 1 -21.94 -10.94 8.03
CA MET A 1 -21.19 -11.85 7.14
C MET A 1 -21.10 -13.24 7.80
N ASP A 2 -21.32 -14.33 7.04
CA ASP A 2 -21.35 -15.70 7.60
C ASP A 2 -19.96 -16.07 8.18
N LYS A 3 -19.91 -16.52 9.45
CA LYS A 3 -18.68 -16.93 10.14
C LYS A 3 -17.90 -18.02 9.39
N ARG A 4 -18.59 -18.84 8.60
CA ARG A 4 -17.99 -19.91 7.80
C ARG A 4 -17.23 -19.34 6.61
N ILE A 5 -17.76 -18.31 5.96
CA ILE A 5 -17.11 -17.59 4.86
C ILE A 5 -15.83 -16.94 5.37
N MET A 6 -15.91 -16.16 6.45
CA MET A 6 -14.75 -15.49 7.06
C MET A 6 -13.64 -16.47 7.43
N ARG A 7 -14.01 -17.62 8.00
CA ARG A 7 -13.02 -18.67 8.38
C ARG A 7 -12.34 -19.28 7.15
N THR A 8 -13.08 -19.47 6.05
CA THR A 8 -12.51 -20.00 4.80
C THR A 8 -11.58 -18.98 4.15
N GLN A 9 -11.97 -17.71 4.14
CA GLN A 9 -11.15 -16.62 3.63
C GLN A 9 -9.84 -16.49 4.41
N ALA A 10 -9.90 -16.43 5.74
CA ALA A 10 -8.70 -16.34 6.58
C ALA A 10 -7.73 -17.53 6.40
N LYS A 11 -8.28 -18.74 6.16
CA LYS A 11 -7.44 -19.92 5.89
C LYS A 11 -6.76 -19.86 4.52
N ALA A 12 -7.47 -19.43 3.49
CA ALA A 12 -6.92 -19.31 2.14
C ALA A 12 -5.85 -18.20 2.07
N GLU A 13 -6.12 -17.07 2.72
CA GLU A 13 -5.20 -15.94 2.85
C GLU A 13 -3.90 -16.38 3.55
N LYS A 14 -4.00 -16.99 4.73
CA LYS A 14 -2.84 -17.49 5.47
C LYS A 14 -2.03 -18.50 4.64
N ALA A 15 -2.70 -19.46 4.01
CA ALA A 15 -2.05 -20.48 3.17
C ALA A 15 -1.30 -19.87 1.99
N LEU A 16 -1.88 -18.86 1.32
CA LEU A 16 -1.21 -18.17 0.22
C LEU A 16 0.06 -17.46 0.71
N PHE A 17 0.01 -16.72 1.81
CA PHE A 17 1.18 -16.03 2.36
C PHE A 17 2.28 -16.99 2.85
N GLU A 18 1.91 -18.15 3.39
CA GLU A 18 2.89 -19.20 3.74
C GLU A 18 3.59 -19.73 2.49
N LEU A 19 2.84 -20.05 1.42
CA LEU A 19 3.39 -20.53 0.15
C LEU A 19 4.29 -19.48 -0.54
N MET A 20 3.94 -18.20 -0.47
CA MET A 20 4.75 -17.10 -1.01
C MET A 20 6.10 -16.91 -0.31
N GLN A 21 6.31 -17.53 0.86
CA GLN A 21 7.62 -17.55 1.53
C GLN A 21 8.53 -18.66 0.97
N GLU A 22 7.96 -19.66 0.32
CA GLU A 22 8.66 -20.87 -0.13
C GLU A 22 8.88 -20.89 -1.64
N GLN A 23 8.02 -20.21 -2.42
CA GLN A 23 8.06 -20.20 -3.88
C GLN A 23 7.47 -18.93 -4.49
N ASP A 24 7.79 -18.66 -5.74
CA ASP A 24 7.29 -17.49 -6.44
C ASP A 24 5.77 -17.54 -6.62
N PHE A 25 5.12 -16.37 -6.46
CA PHE A 25 3.65 -16.26 -6.58
C PHE A 25 3.13 -16.83 -7.91
N SER A 26 3.87 -16.66 -9.02
CA SER A 26 3.49 -17.18 -10.35
C SER A 26 3.34 -18.71 -10.37
N GLU A 27 4.14 -19.41 -9.57
CA GLU A 27 4.17 -20.88 -9.51
C GLU A 27 3.10 -21.48 -8.59
N ILE A 28 2.56 -20.68 -7.66
CA ILE A 28 1.51 -21.13 -6.74
C ILE A 28 0.20 -21.38 -7.49
N SER A 29 -0.33 -22.60 -7.39
CA SER A 29 -1.64 -22.95 -7.93
C SER A 29 -2.76 -22.84 -6.90
N ILE A 30 -4.01 -22.74 -7.39
CA ILE A 30 -5.20 -22.80 -6.51
C ILE A 30 -5.28 -24.15 -5.77
N THR A 31 -4.74 -25.21 -6.35
CA THR A 31 -4.70 -26.53 -5.71
C THR A 31 -3.75 -26.51 -4.50
N ASP A 32 -2.59 -25.87 -4.62
CA ASP A 32 -1.63 -25.75 -3.54
C ASP A 32 -2.24 -24.93 -2.38
N ILE A 33 -2.88 -23.81 -2.70
CA ILE A 33 -3.59 -22.98 -1.70
C ILE A 33 -4.69 -23.78 -1.00
N ALA A 34 -5.51 -24.53 -1.74
CA ALA A 34 -6.60 -25.30 -1.17
C ALA A 34 -6.09 -26.43 -0.23
N ASN A 35 -5.02 -27.12 -0.66
CA ASN A 35 -4.36 -28.16 0.13
C ASN A 35 -3.75 -27.59 1.43
N GLN A 36 -2.98 -26.52 1.32
CA GLN A 36 -2.34 -25.85 2.46
C GLN A 36 -3.41 -25.29 3.43
N ALA A 37 -4.46 -24.69 2.90
CA ALA A 37 -5.58 -24.15 3.69
C ALA A 37 -6.49 -25.24 4.30
N LYS A 38 -6.34 -26.50 3.88
CA LYS A 38 -7.24 -27.62 4.24
C LYS A 38 -8.71 -27.30 3.92
N ILE A 39 -8.95 -26.80 2.72
CA ILE A 39 -10.29 -26.53 2.17
C ILE A 39 -10.46 -27.22 0.82
N SER A 40 -11.71 -27.45 0.39
CA SER A 40 -11.95 -27.95 -0.96
C SER A 40 -11.79 -26.84 -2.01
N ARG A 41 -11.42 -27.20 -3.25
CA ARG A 41 -11.41 -26.26 -4.40
C ARG A 41 -12.77 -25.56 -4.59
N MET A 42 -13.88 -26.26 -4.35
CA MET A 42 -15.22 -25.66 -4.38
C MET A 42 -15.40 -24.60 -3.28
N ALA A 43 -14.84 -24.82 -2.09
CA ALA A 43 -14.86 -23.82 -1.02
C ALA A 43 -13.99 -22.60 -1.37
N PHE A 44 -12.88 -22.82 -2.06
CA PHE A 44 -12.07 -21.73 -2.63
C PHE A 44 -12.90 -20.89 -3.61
N TYR A 45 -13.44 -21.50 -4.67
CA TYR A 45 -14.18 -20.80 -5.73
C TYR A 45 -15.48 -20.12 -5.27
N ARG A 46 -16.04 -20.51 -4.13
CA ARG A 46 -17.15 -19.76 -3.51
C ARG A 46 -16.72 -18.42 -2.89
N ASN A 47 -15.42 -18.25 -2.64
CA ASN A 47 -14.88 -17.06 -1.96
C ASN A 47 -14.00 -16.20 -2.85
N TYR A 48 -13.32 -16.82 -3.83
CA TYR A 48 -12.32 -16.18 -4.68
C TYR A 48 -12.41 -16.67 -6.12
N ASN A 49 -12.23 -15.77 -7.08
CA ASN A 49 -12.20 -16.11 -8.50
C ASN A 49 -10.83 -16.63 -8.95
N SER A 50 -9.75 -16.13 -8.32
CA SER A 50 -8.36 -16.49 -8.62
C SER A 50 -7.49 -16.31 -7.38
N LYS A 51 -6.20 -16.65 -7.46
CA LYS A 51 -5.25 -16.40 -6.38
C LYS A 51 -4.95 -14.90 -6.20
N GLU A 52 -4.97 -14.14 -7.28
CA GLU A 52 -4.84 -12.69 -7.29
C GLU A 52 -6.01 -12.01 -6.54
N ASP A 53 -7.22 -12.60 -6.61
CA ASP A 53 -8.39 -12.09 -5.90
C ASP A 53 -8.22 -12.15 -4.37
N ILE A 54 -7.45 -13.13 -3.86
CA ILE A 54 -7.07 -13.17 -2.43
C ILE A 54 -6.24 -11.93 -2.08
N LEU A 55 -5.17 -11.66 -2.86
CA LEU A 55 -4.28 -10.52 -2.62
C LEU A 55 -5.03 -9.19 -2.76
N ASN A 56 -5.85 -9.06 -3.79
CA ASN A 56 -6.66 -7.86 -3.99
C ASN A 56 -7.59 -7.57 -2.80
N LYS A 57 -8.30 -8.59 -2.29
CA LYS A 57 -9.19 -8.43 -1.13
C LYS A 57 -8.42 -8.15 0.15
N PHE A 58 -7.28 -8.81 0.34
CA PHE A 58 -6.39 -8.55 1.45
C PHE A 58 -5.91 -7.10 1.45
N ILE A 59 -5.37 -6.64 0.32
CA ILE A 59 -4.86 -5.28 0.19
C ILE A 59 -5.98 -4.25 0.35
N GLN A 60 -7.16 -4.48 -0.23
CA GLN A 60 -8.30 -3.58 -0.05
C GLN A 60 -8.68 -3.46 1.42
N LYS A 61 -8.67 -4.55 2.17
CA LYS A 61 -8.96 -4.56 3.60
C LYS A 61 -7.89 -3.85 4.41
N GLU A 62 -6.63 -4.20 4.21
CA GLU A 62 -5.49 -3.60 4.93
C GLU A 62 -5.35 -2.12 4.59
N TYR A 63 -5.51 -1.76 3.32
CA TYR A 63 -5.46 -0.37 2.88
C TYR A 63 -6.62 0.46 3.43
N ALA A 64 -7.83 -0.11 3.54
CA ALA A 64 -8.95 0.58 4.16
C ALA A 64 -8.69 0.85 5.65
N THR A 65 -8.09 -0.10 6.37
CA THR A 65 -7.69 0.08 7.77
C THR A 65 -6.63 1.17 7.91
N PHE A 66 -5.61 1.14 7.06
CA PHE A 66 -4.56 2.15 7.01
C PHE A 66 -5.11 3.55 6.70
N VAL A 67 -6.01 3.67 5.71
CA VAL A 67 -6.65 4.94 5.35
C VAL A 67 -7.54 5.46 6.48
N ASP A 68 -8.26 4.59 7.17
CA ASP A 68 -9.09 4.97 8.32
C ASP A 68 -8.23 5.51 9.47
N ASP A 69 -7.13 4.85 9.78
CA ASP A 69 -6.14 5.32 10.76
C ASP A 69 -5.57 6.70 10.39
N ILE A 70 -5.17 6.89 9.14
CA ILE A 70 -4.63 8.18 8.67
C ILE A 70 -5.69 9.29 8.71
N THR A 71 -6.92 9.03 8.28
CA THR A 71 -8.00 10.04 8.27
C THR A 71 -8.41 10.48 9.67
N THR A 72 -8.35 9.60 10.64
CA THR A 72 -8.68 9.92 12.03
C THR A 72 -7.62 10.79 12.72
N HIS A 73 -6.34 10.68 12.31
CA HIS A 73 -5.23 11.39 12.96
C HIS A 73 -5.06 12.85 12.54
N HIS A 74 -5.72 13.33 11.50
CA HIS A 74 -5.69 14.76 11.07
C HIS A 74 -4.27 15.35 11.03
N PHE A 75 -3.33 14.68 10.36
CA PHE A 75 -1.95 15.16 10.24
C PHE A 75 -1.88 16.60 9.75
N LYS A 76 -1.06 17.40 10.42
CA LYS A 76 -0.86 18.82 10.07
C LYS A 76 0.27 18.99 9.06
N GLU A 77 1.29 18.17 9.17
CA GLU A 77 2.51 18.25 8.39
C GLU A 77 2.70 17.01 7.51
N LEU A 78 3.30 17.21 6.33
CA LEU A 78 3.55 16.13 5.37
C LEU A 78 4.50 15.08 5.94
N GLU A 79 5.49 15.50 6.73
CA GLU A 79 6.43 14.62 7.41
C GLU A 79 5.72 13.59 8.28
N GLN A 80 4.75 14.02 9.07
CA GLN A 80 3.98 13.14 9.96
C GLN A 80 3.18 12.10 9.17
N LEU A 81 2.57 12.52 8.06
CA LEU A 81 1.84 11.62 7.17
C LEU A 81 2.77 10.57 6.56
N LEU A 82 3.94 10.99 6.06
CA LEU A 82 4.91 10.10 5.45
C LEU A 82 5.57 9.16 6.46
N GLU A 83 5.86 9.62 7.67
CA GLU A 83 6.39 8.78 8.74
C GLU A 83 5.44 7.63 9.06
N VAL A 84 4.15 7.92 9.27
CA VAL A 84 3.12 6.89 9.50
C VAL A 84 2.99 5.94 8.30
N TYR A 85 3.09 6.45 7.08
CA TYR A 85 3.08 5.64 5.86
C TYR A 85 4.25 4.65 5.82
N PHE A 86 5.47 5.10 6.06
CA PHE A 86 6.66 4.24 6.05
C PHE A 86 6.65 3.24 7.21
N ASP A 87 6.30 3.68 8.42
CA ASP A 87 6.17 2.79 9.57
C ASP A 87 5.12 1.71 9.36
N TYR A 88 3.99 2.06 8.73
CA TYR A 88 2.97 1.07 8.40
C TYR A 88 3.53 -0.06 7.54
N PHE A 89 4.19 0.26 6.42
CA PHE A 89 4.72 -0.76 5.53
C PHE A 89 5.91 -1.54 6.13
N LYS A 90 6.73 -0.90 6.95
CA LYS A 90 7.80 -1.57 7.69
C LYS A 90 7.25 -2.60 8.69
N ASN A 91 6.19 -2.23 9.41
CA ASN A 91 5.55 -3.10 10.39
C ASN A 91 4.61 -4.14 9.77
N ASN A 92 4.21 -3.96 8.50
CA ASN A 92 3.32 -4.85 7.76
C ASN A 92 3.96 -5.30 6.42
N PRO A 93 5.11 -5.99 6.45
CA PRO A 93 5.88 -6.32 5.24
C PRO A 93 5.11 -7.22 4.27
N ALA A 94 4.16 -8.03 4.78
CA ALA A 94 3.30 -8.87 3.96
C ALA A 94 2.41 -8.06 3.00
N VAL A 95 1.99 -6.85 3.39
CA VAL A 95 1.17 -5.96 2.53
C VAL A 95 1.98 -5.51 1.32
N LEU A 96 3.20 -5.02 1.54
CA LEU A 96 4.06 -4.58 0.45
C LEU A 96 4.49 -5.75 -0.46
N SER A 97 4.80 -6.90 0.13
CA SER A 97 5.10 -8.13 -0.63
C SER A 97 3.90 -8.56 -1.49
N ALA A 98 2.69 -8.49 -0.95
CA ALA A 98 1.47 -8.79 -1.70
C ALA A 98 1.25 -7.83 -2.88
N ILE A 99 1.47 -6.52 -2.69
CA ILE A 99 1.36 -5.50 -3.75
C ILE A 99 2.30 -5.83 -4.91
N VAL A 100 3.57 -6.09 -4.60
CA VAL A 100 4.59 -6.38 -5.61
C VAL A 100 4.33 -7.74 -6.29
N SER A 101 4.07 -8.80 -5.52
CA SER A 101 3.85 -10.15 -6.07
C SER A 101 2.59 -10.27 -6.92
N ALA A 102 1.56 -9.48 -6.63
CA ALA A 102 0.33 -9.45 -7.42
C ALA A 102 0.41 -8.51 -8.64
N SER A 103 1.53 -7.79 -8.82
CA SER A 103 1.70 -6.77 -9.87
C SER A 103 0.57 -5.72 -9.87
N ILE A 104 0.19 -5.26 -8.67
CA ILE A 104 -0.88 -4.27 -8.48
C ILE A 104 -0.37 -2.93 -7.92
N GLU A 105 0.90 -2.64 -8.13
CA GLU A 105 1.54 -1.38 -7.74
C GLU A 105 0.77 -0.17 -8.30
N GLY A 106 0.25 -0.28 -9.52
CA GLY A 106 -0.57 0.76 -10.13
C GLY A 106 -1.89 1.04 -9.38
N PHE A 107 -2.46 0.05 -8.70
CA PHE A 107 -3.61 0.26 -7.82
C PHE A 107 -3.19 0.98 -6.53
N ALA A 108 -2.10 0.52 -5.90
CA ALA A 108 -1.56 1.14 -4.70
C ALA A 108 -1.17 2.61 -4.94
N LEU A 109 -0.48 2.88 -6.06
CA LEU A 109 -0.11 4.24 -6.48
C LEU A 109 -1.33 5.15 -6.68
N ARG A 110 -2.39 4.68 -7.33
CA ARG A 110 -3.62 5.48 -7.49
C ARG A 110 -4.24 5.84 -6.16
N LYS A 111 -4.35 4.86 -5.24
CA LYS A 111 -4.89 5.11 -3.90
C LYS A 111 -4.02 6.07 -3.09
N GLN A 112 -2.72 5.93 -3.16
CA GLN A 112 -1.77 6.86 -2.54
C GLN A 112 -1.91 8.27 -3.14
N SER A 113 -2.06 8.39 -4.47
CA SER A 113 -2.25 9.67 -5.16
C SER A 113 -3.55 10.36 -4.74
N ASP A 114 -4.67 9.60 -4.67
CA ASP A 114 -5.96 10.13 -4.21
C ASP A 114 -5.82 10.70 -2.79
N TYR A 115 -5.09 10.01 -1.94
CA TYR A 115 -4.88 10.38 -0.56
C TYR A 115 -3.98 11.61 -0.41
N LEU A 116 -2.87 11.63 -1.13
CA LEU A 116 -1.95 12.77 -1.14
C LEU A 116 -2.63 14.04 -1.67
N LEU A 117 -3.47 13.89 -2.70
CA LEU A 117 -4.27 14.99 -3.23
C LEU A 117 -5.25 15.54 -2.18
N ASP A 118 -5.93 14.67 -1.42
CA ASP A 118 -6.85 15.08 -0.37
C ASP A 118 -6.12 15.78 0.79
N PHE A 119 -4.97 15.28 1.18
CA PHE A 119 -4.09 15.94 2.15
C PHE A 119 -3.74 17.37 1.71
N PHE A 120 -3.29 17.57 0.48
CA PHE A 120 -2.95 18.90 -0.02
C PHE A 120 -4.17 19.82 -0.14
N LYS A 121 -5.32 19.32 -0.60
CA LYS A 121 -6.57 20.10 -0.67
C LYS A 121 -7.01 20.64 0.69
N THR A 122 -6.81 19.88 1.74
CA THR A 122 -7.21 20.28 3.09
C THR A 122 -6.22 21.22 3.75
N ARG A 123 -4.94 21.21 3.33
CA ARG A 123 -3.85 21.95 3.99
C ARG A 123 -3.37 23.17 3.23
N ILE A 124 -3.35 23.12 1.90
CA ILE A 124 -2.85 24.22 1.06
C ILE A 124 -4.05 24.89 0.34
N LYS A 125 -4.51 26.01 0.90
CA LYS A 125 -5.71 26.69 0.37
C LYS A 125 -5.49 27.42 -0.95
N ASN A 126 -4.30 27.93 -1.21
CA ASN A 126 -4.05 28.89 -2.30
C ASN A 126 -3.22 28.34 -3.46
N GLN A 127 -2.59 27.18 -3.31
CA GLN A 127 -1.68 26.64 -4.34
C GLN A 127 -1.67 25.12 -4.24
N GLN A 128 -2.64 24.51 -4.91
CA GLN A 128 -2.71 23.05 -4.93
C GLN A 128 -1.79 22.51 -6.01
N PRO A 129 -1.07 21.38 -5.73
CA PRO A 129 -0.29 20.69 -6.74
C PRO A 129 -1.15 20.30 -7.95
N ALA A 130 -0.62 20.43 -9.15
CA ALA A 130 -1.27 19.92 -10.34
C ALA A 130 -1.37 18.38 -10.29
N PRO A 131 -2.35 17.75 -10.99
CA PRO A 131 -2.48 16.29 -10.99
C PRO A 131 -1.19 15.54 -11.38
N ILE A 132 -0.39 16.11 -12.28
CA ILE A 132 0.89 15.52 -12.68
C ILE A 132 1.93 15.58 -11.56
N GLU A 133 1.92 16.62 -10.73
CA GLU A 133 2.82 16.76 -9.59
C GLU A 133 2.43 15.75 -8.48
N ILE A 134 1.13 15.54 -8.26
CA ILE A 134 0.65 14.49 -7.35
C ILE A 134 1.11 13.11 -7.82
N ALA A 135 1.02 12.82 -9.12
CA ALA A 135 1.50 11.55 -9.67
C ALA A 135 3.02 11.40 -9.49
N TYR A 136 3.78 12.47 -9.73
CA TYR A 136 5.22 12.50 -9.52
C TYR A 136 5.61 12.26 -8.06
N TYR A 137 5.01 12.98 -7.12
CA TYR A 137 5.29 12.80 -5.69
C TYR A 137 4.88 11.42 -5.19
N SER A 138 3.73 10.92 -5.64
CA SER A 138 3.28 9.56 -5.30
C SER A 138 4.26 8.50 -5.82
N GLY A 139 4.74 8.66 -7.05
CA GLY A 139 5.77 7.79 -7.61
C GLY A 139 7.08 7.84 -6.82
N ALA A 140 7.54 9.03 -6.46
CA ALA A 140 8.75 9.22 -5.66
C ALA A 140 8.64 8.58 -4.28
N ILE A 141 7.51 8.77 -3.56
CA ILE A 141 7.25 8.18 -2.25
C ILE A 141 7.24 6.64 -2.35
N PHE A 142 6.52 6.10 -3.33
CA PHE A 142 6.40 4.64 -3.49
C PHE A 142 7.73 3.99 -3.90
N ALA A 143 8.46 4.59 -4.84
CA ALA A 143 9.79 4.13 -5.22
C ALA A 143 10.77 4.17 -4.06
N SER A 144 10.71 5.21 -3.23
CA SER A 144 11.53 5.32 -2.02
C SER A 144 11.19 4.24 -0.99
N LEU A 145 9.91 3.87 -0.85
CA LEU A 145 9.48 2.76 0.00
C LEU A 145 10.08 1.42 -0.46
N LEU A 146 10.03 1.14 -1.79
CA LEU A 146 10.60 -0.09 -2.34
C LEU A 146 12.12 -0.13 -2.13
N TYR A 147 12.82 0.96 -2.49
CA TYR A 147 14.25 1.08 -2.29
C TYR A 147 14.66 0.91 -0.82
N TRP A 148 13.93 1.53 0.10
CA TRP A 148 14.19 1.44 1.53
C TRP A 148 14.06 0.02 2.07
N ARG A 149 13.01 -0.72 1.61
CA ARG A 149 12.87 -2.13 1.94
C ARG A 149 14.01 -2.99 1.38
N GLU A 150 14.40 -2.77 0.12
CA GLU A 150 15.47 -3.53 -0.55
C GLU A 150 16.85 -3.28 0.08
N ASN A 151 16.99 -2.19 0.81
CA ASN A 151 18.21 -1.84 1.55
C ASN A 151 18.04 -2.00 3.07
N ASP A 152 17.29 -3.01 3.49
CA ASP A 152 17.14 -3.44 4.90
C ASP A 152 16.75 -2.31 5.87
N TYR A 153 15.94 -1.34 5.39
CA TYR A 153 15.46 -0.22 6.19
C TYR A 153 16.57 0.58 6.90
N GLN A 154 17.64 0.86 6.19
CA GLN A 154 18.86 1.49 6.73
C GLN A 154 18.65 2.88 7.36
N TYR A 155 17.57 3.57 7.05
CA TYR A 155 17.15 4.81 7.69
C TYR A 155 15.95 4.55 8.62
N SER A 156 15.68 5.45 9.55
CA SER A 156 14.39 5.45 10.25
C SER A 156 13.27 5.95 9.33
N ALA A 157 12.03 5.60 9.65
CA ALA A 157 10.87 6.12 8.91
C ALA A 157 10.80 7.64 8.99
N ALA A 158 11.13 8.23 10.15
CA ALA A 158 11.16 9.66 10.37
C ALA A 158 12.20 10.37 9.47
N GLU A 159 13.44 9.87 9.39
CA GLU A 159 14.48 10.44 8.53
C GLU A 159 14.10 10.40 7.04
N LEU A 160 13.50 9.29 6.59
CA LEU A 160 13.03 9.17 5.21
C LEU A 160 11.86 10.10 4.92
N ALA A 161 10.92 10.21 5.86
CA ALA A 161 9.77 11.08 5.76
C ALA A 161 10.17 12.56 5.70
N GLU A 162 11.06 13.00 6.59
CA GLU A 162 11.60 14.37 6.62
C GLU A 162 12.27 14.71 5.30
N HIS A 163 13.17 13.84 4.81
CA HIS A 163 13.88 14.05 3.56
C HIS A 163 12.93 14.21 2.35
N LEU A 164 11.92 13.36 2.22
CA LEU A 164 10.98 13.43 1.11
C LEU A 164 10.02 14.62 1.25
N ALA A 165 9.54 14.90 2.45
CA ALA A 165 8.67 16.04 2.70
C ALA A 165 9.36 17.37 2.41
N GLU A 166 10.63 17.53 2.79
CA GLU A 166 11.43 18.71 2.47
C GLU A 166 11.57 18.91 0.96
N LYS A 167 11.88 17.83 0.21
CA LYS A 167 11.95 17.91 -1.26
C LYS A 167 10.64 18.33 -1.89
N ILE A 168 9.52 17.72 -1.48
CA ILE A 168 8.20 18.03 -2.00
C ILE A 168 7.81 19.48 -1.67
N LYS A 169 8.08 19.95 -0.44
CA LYS A 169 7.81 21.34 -0.04
C LYS A 169 8.63 22.33 -0.86
N ASN A 170 9.91 22.06 -1.08
CA ASN A 170 10.77 22.92 -1.87
C ASN A 170 10.33 22.98 -3.35
N ASP A 171 9.93 21.87 -3.94
CA ASP A 171 9.38 21.84 -5.29
C ASP A 171 8.11 22.68 -5.42
N LEU A 172 7.18 22.53 -4.45
CA LEU A 172 5.94 23.31 -4.44
C LEU A 172 6.18 24.81 -4.33
N LEU A 173 7.18 25.24 -3.55
CA LEU A 173 7.55 26.65 -3.43
C LEU A 173 8.13 27.20 -4.74
N GLN A 174 8.97 26.41 -5.45
CA GLN A 174 9.55 26.80 -6.72
C GLN A 174 8.53 26.84 -7.86
N THR A 175 7.55 25.94 -7.87
CA THR A 175 6.50 25.89 -8.90
C THR A 175 5.60 27.12 -8.79
N GLY A 176 5.36 27.65 -7.59
CA GLY A 176 4.60 28.89 -7.37
C GLY A 176 5.25 30.17 -7.94
N GLU A 177 6.56 30.16 -8.15
CA GLU A 177 7.29 31.27 -8.77
C GLU A 177 7.39 31.17 -10.30
N LYS A 178 7.06 30.01 -10.89
CA LYS A 178 7.27 29.71 -12.33
C LYS A 178 6.03 29.72 -13.20
N ILE A 179 4.86 30.13 -12.70
CA ILE A 179 3.68 30.28 -13.53
C ILE A 179 3.68 31.70 -14.14
N PHE A 180 4.58 31.92 -15.08
CA PHE A 180 4.49 32.96 -16.12
C PHE A 180 5.17 32.49 -17.40
#